data_00f0a73a689def50ca89241367511dba
#
_entry.id   00f0a73a689def50ca89241367511dba
#
_cell.length_a   1.000
_cell.length_b   1.000
_cell.length_c   1.000
_cell.angle_alpha   90.00
_cell.angle_beta   90.00
_cell.angle_gamma   90.00
#
_symmetry.space_group_name_H-M   'P 1'
#
loop_
_entity.id
_entity.type
_entity.pdbx_description
1 polymer ?
#
loop_
_entity_poly.entity_id
_entity_poly.type
_entity_poly.pdbx_seq_one_letter_code
_entity_poly.pdbx_strand_id
1 'polypeptide(L)'
;MNVLAVISPGLKALFERVGTPEVVNRPKLFRVGGAGAVIACNHVGWADSLWMANAVYPRQLRYMSKEELFDSTLSRWVLKHGGSVPIDRADPSPSSIKTAVGMLQRGEIILIFPSGTRSEENISFKRGAATIALHARVPLVPAYFEGPKRMQVTHLLHRPPIRITFGPPIPTAELPFGKGTTIDLTHKLQGAIGELRSTADARLSAA
;
A
#
# COMPACT_ATOMS: atom_id res chain seq x y z
N MET A 1 20.64 3.17 -10.39
CA MET A 1 20.16 4.50 -9.98
C MET A 1 18.65 4.49 -10.21
N ASN A 2 17.85 4.67 -9.15
CA ASN A 2 16.38 4.53 -9.25
C ASN A 2 15.80 5.82 -9.81
N VAL A 3 15.33 5.81 -11.05
CA VAL A 3 14.84 7.02 -11.75
C VAL A 3 13.73 7.72 -10.95
N LEU A 4 12.90 6.97 -10.22
CA LEU A 4 11.86 7.56 -9.37
C LEU A 4 12.40 8.25 -8.12
N ALA A 5 13.57 7.88 -7.62
CA ALA A 5 14.20 8.61 -6.52
C ALA A 5 14.64 10.02 -6.96
N VAL A 6 14.94 10.18 -8.26
CA VAL A 6 15.32 11.47 -8.85
C VAL A 6 14.09 12.29 -9.24
N ILE A 7 13.02 11.62 -9.71
CA ILE A 7 11.75 12.28 -10.10
C ILE A 7 10.88 12.60 -8.86
N SER A 8 11.13 11.95 -7.72
CA SER A 8 10.27 12.05 -6.54
C SER A 8 10.06 13.48 -6.00
N PRO A 9 11.03 14.40 -5.97
CA PRO A 9 10.78 15.77 -5.53
C PRO A 9 9.86 16.54 -6.47
N GLY A 10 10.07 16.42 -7.79
CA GLY A 10 9.23 17.07 -8.80
C GLY A 10 7.83 16.45 -8.86
N LEU A 11 7.74 15.13 -8.77
CA LEU A 11 6.47 14.42 -8.72
C LEU A 11 5.71 14.75 -7.43
N LYS A 12 6.41 14.86 -6.30
CA LYS A 12 5.84 15.30 -5.03
C LYS A 12 5.25 16.71 -5.16
N ALA A 13 6.00 17.66 -5.70
CA ALA A 13 5.53 19.02 -5.92
C ALA A 13 4.31 19.08 -6.86
N LEU A 14 4.28 18.26 -7.92
CA LEU A 14 3.14 18.09 -8.80
C LEU A 14 1.93 17.55 -8.05
N PHE A 15 2.12 16.51 -7.24
CA PHE A 15 1.04 15.94 -6.43
C PHE A 15 0.51 16.93 -5.40
N GLU A 16 1.37 17.69 -4.73
CA GLU A 16 0.97 18.75 -3.80
C GLU A 16 0.17 19.87 -4.50
N ARG A 17 0.36 20.04 -5.81
CA ARG A 17 -0.41 21.00 -6.59
C ARG A 17 -1.79 20.47 -7.01
N VAL A 18 -1.93 19.17 -7.19
CA VAL A 18 -3.19 18.50 -7.54
C VAL A 18 -4.06 18.23 -6.32
N GLY A 19 -3.45 18.06 -5.15
CA GLY A 19 -4.12 17.85 -3.88
C GLY A 19 -3.09 17.70 -2.76
N THR A 20 -3.42 18.15 -1.58
CA THR A 20 -2.59 17.94 -0.38
C THR A 20 -3.19 16.79 0.40
N PRO A 21 -2.55 15.61 0.43
CA PRO A 21 -3.05 14.52 1.23
C PRO A 21 -2.88 14.85 2.72
N GLU A 22 -3.95 14.79 3.45
CA GLU A 22 -3.89 14.76 4.91
C GLU A 22 -3.43 13.37 5.35
N VAL A 23 -2.25 13.28 5.94
CA VAL A 23 -1.69 12.01 6.43
C VAL A 23 -1.81 11.93 7.93
N VAL A 24 -2.67 11.03 8.40
CA VAL A 24 -3.01 10.86 9.82
C VAL A 24 -2.30 9.63 10.39
N ASN A 25 -1.77 9.76 11.61
CA ASN A 25 -1.12 8.67 12.36
C ASN A 25 0.06 8.02 11.60
N ARG A 26 0.83 8.79 10.85
CA ARG A 26 1.97 8.28 10.09
C ARG A 26 2.95 7.54 11.00
N PRO A 27 3.19 6.23 10.77
CA PRO A 27 4.08 5.44 11.62
C PRO A 27 5.52 5.94 11.63
N LYS A 28 6.16 5.92 12.80
CA LYS A 28 7.58 6.33 12.96
C LYS A 28 8.53 5.47 12.11
N LEU A 29 8.16 4.21 11.84
CA LEU A 29 8.94 3.30 11.01
C LEU A 29 9.12 3.76 9.55
N PHE A 30 8.31 4.74 9.07
CA PHE A 30 8.48 5.32 7.74
C PHE A 30 9.55 6.43 7.69
N ARG A 31 10.28 6.67 8.77
CA ARG A 31 11.47 7.53 8.74
C ARG A 31 12.60 6.84 7.98
N VAL A 32 13.55 7.63 7.49
CA VAL A 32 14.77 7.11 6.85
C VAL A 32 15.49 6.13 7.78
N GLY A 33 15.96 5.01 7.24
CA GLY A 33 16.63 3.95 8.03
C GLY A 33 15.70 3.06 8.86
N GLY A 34 14.38 3.23 8.77
CA GLY A 34 13.43 2.35 9.44
C GLY A 34 13.40 0.93 8.85
N ALA A 35 12.87 -0.01 9.61
CA ALA A 35 12.68 -1.40 9.17
C ALA A 35 11.71 -1.49 7.98
N GLY A 36 11.71 -2.63 7.29
CA GLY A 36 10.70 -2.95 6.28
C GLY A 36 9.31 -3.04 6.88
N ALA A 37 8.29 -2.88 6.06
CA ALA A 37 6.90 -3.01 6.47
C ALA A 37 6.00 -3.40 5.29
N VAL A 38 4.94 -4.14 5.57
CA VAL A 38 3.83 -4.33 4.63
C VAL A 38 2.73 -3.34 4.99
N ILE A 39 2.35 -2.48 4.06
CA ILE A 39 1.16 -1.64 4.17
C ILE A 39 0.01 -2.37 3.49
N ALA A 40 -1.09 -2.52 4.18
CA ALA A 40 -2.33 -3.06 3.63
C ALA A 40 -3.40 -1.96 3.63
N CYS A 41 -3.91 -1.62 2.44
CA CYS A 41 -4.83 -0.50 2.23
C CYS A 41 -6.04 -0.94 1.39
N ASN A 42 -7.19 -0.28 1.58
CA ASN A 42 -8.29 -0.38 0.64
C ASN A 42 -7.87 0.11 -0.75
N HIS A 43 -8.57 -0.32 -1.80
CA HIS A 43 -8.25 0.03 -3.19
C HIS A 43 -9.42 0.75 -3.84
N VAL A 44 -9.27 2.03 -4.07
CA VAL A 44 -10.30 2.91 -4.65
C VAL A 44 -10.06 3.14 -6.14
N GLY A 45 -8.80 3.39 -6.52
CA GLY A 45 -8.43 3.67 -7.90
C GLY A 45 -6.91 3.54 -8.12
N TRP A 46 -6.46 3.83 -9.34
CA TRP A 46 -5.03 3.74 -9.66
C TRP A 46 -4.19 4.83 -8.96
N ALA A 47 -4.82 5.94 -8.59
CA ALA A 47 -4.14 7.08 -7.99
C ALA A 47 -3.79 6.88 -6.51
N ASP A 48 -4.51 5.99 -5.80
CA ASP A 48 -4.26 5.71 -4.39
C ASP A 48 -2.82 5.21 -4.13
N SER A 49 -2.29 4.42 -5.05
CA SER A 49 -0.90 3.97 -5.01
C SER A 49 0.11 5.12 -5.02
N LEU A 50 -0.14 6.16 -5.81
CA LEU A 50 0.73 7.33 -5.91
C LEU A 50 0.64 8.21 -4.66
N TRP A 51 -0.56 8.40 -4.14
CA TRP A 51 -0.77 9.15 -2.90
C TRP A 51 -0.16 8.42 -1.69
N MET A 52 -0.25 7.09 -1.69
CA MET A 52 0.40 6.28 -0.65
C MET A 52 1.93 6.41 -0.73
N ALA A 53 2.51 6.46 -1.94
CA ALA A 53 3.96 6.71 -2.09
C ALA A 53 4.37 8.08 -1.52
N ASN A 54 3.54 9.11 -1.73
CA ASN A 54 3.76 10.42 -1.13
C ASN A 54 3.67 10.36 0.40
N ALA A 55 2.70 9.63 0.96
CA ALA A 55 2.52 9.51 2.41
C ALA A 55 3.68 8.82 3.13
N VAL A 56 4.40 7.91 2.46
CA VAL A 56 5.55 7.21 3.06
C VAL A 56 6.89 7.89 2.74
N TYR A 57 6.92 8.87 1.84
CA TYR A 57 8.16 9.59 1.50
C TYR A 57 8.90 10.08 2.77
N PRO A 58 10.25 10.00 2.86
CA PRO A 58 11.20 9.70 1.78
C PRO A 58 11.49 8.21 1.55
N ARG A 59 10.77 7.29 2.20
CA ARG A 59 10.92 5.85 1.97
C ARG A 59 10.32 5.47 0.61
N GLN A 60 10.95 4.50 -0.04
CA GLN A 60 10.44 3.98 -1.30
C GLN A 60 9.33 2.98 -1.05
N LEU A 61 8.21 3.16 -1.74
CA LEU A 61 7.11 2.22 -1.76
C LEU A 61 7.25 1.27 -2.95
N ARG A 62 7.08 -0.01 -2.68
CA ARG A 62 7.02 -1.07 -3.69
C ARG A 62 5.59 -1.52 -3.87
N TYR A 63 5.26 -1.95 -5.05
CA TYR A 63 3.91 -2.39 -5.42
C TYR A 63 3.95 -3.83 -5.89
N MET A 64 2.92 -4.61 -5.58
CA MET A 64 2.70 -5.91 -6.17
C MET A 64 1.70 -5.76 -7.31
N SER A 65 2.19 -5.81 -8.54
CA SER A 65 1.40 -5.60 -9.76
C SER A 65 1.17 -6.92 -10.48
N LYS A 66 0.01 -7.04 -11.13
CA LYS A 66 -0.29 -8.21 -11.95
C LYS A 66 0.81 -8.45 -12.99
N GLU A 67 1.18 -9.73 -13.19
CA GLU A 67 2.24 -10.13 -14.12
C GLU A 67 1.93 -9.70 -15.56
N GLU A 68 0.67 -9.77 -15.97
CA GLU A 68 0.22 -9.38 -17.31
C GLU A 68 0.47 -7.90 -17.64
N LEU A 69 0.61 -7.05 -16.61
CA LEU A 69 0.96 -5.65 -16.81
C LEU A 69 2.41 -5.44 -17.27
N PHE A 70 3.23 -6.50 -17.22
CA PHE A 70 4.64 -6.48 -17.66
C PHE A 70 4.83 -6.99 -19.09
N ASP A 71 3.78 -7.33 -19.81
CA ASP A 71 3.86 -7.93 -21.16
C ASP A 71 4.39 -6.95 -22.21
N SER A 72 4.02 -5.66 -22.13
CA SER A 72 4.57 -4.67 -23.05
C SER A 72 5.91 -4.12 -22.56
N THR A 73 6.81 -3.79 -23.50
CA THR A 73 8.14 -3.24 -23.17
C THR A 73 8.05 -1.92 -22.41
N LEU A 74 7.10 -1.06 -22.77
CA LEU A 74 6.90 0.24 -22.14
C LEU A 74 6.34 0.09 -20.72
N SER A 75 5.29 -0.70 -20.54
CA SER A 75 4.72 -0.94 -19.21
C SER A 75 5.70 -1.64 -18.28
N ARG A 76 6.45 -2.61 -18.80
CA ARG A 76 7.53 -3.30 -18.07
C ARG A 76 8.58 -2.31 -17.58
N TRP A 77 9.01 -1.39 -18.45
CA TRP A 77 9.99 -0.37 -18.08
C TRP A 77 9.43 0.56 -16.99
N VAL A 78 8.23 1.10 -17.16
CA VAL A 78 7.58 1.98 -16.20
C VAL A 78 7.37 1.28 -14.85
N LEU A 79 6.83 0.06 -14.86
CA LEU A 79 6.53 -0.69 -13.64
C LEU A 79 7.80 -1.08 -12.87
N LYS A 80 8.85 -1.56 -13.59
CA LYS A 80 10.14 -1.89 -12.95
C LYS A 80 10.79 -0.66 -12.33
N HIS A 81 10.82 0.47 -13.04
CA HIS A 81 11.37 1.72 -12.51
C HIS A 81 10.47 2.33 -11.45
N GLY A 82 9.15 2.05 -11.51
CA GLY A 82 8.16 2.36 -10.48
C GLY A 82 8.26 1.53 -9.20
N GLY A 83 9.17 0.56 -9.17
CA GLY A 83 9.34 -0.32 -8.01
C GLY A 83 8.27 -1.40 -7.90
N SER A 84 7.56 -1.70 -9.00
CA SER A 84 6.57 -2.77 -9.04
C SER A 84 7.26 -4.14 -9.15
N VAL A 85 6.70 -5.11 -8.43
CA VAL A 85 7.08 -6.52 -8.47
C VAL A 85 5.96 -7.28 -9.16
N PRO A 86 6.26 -8.06 -10.22
CA PRO A 86 5.26 -8.89 -10.84
C PRO A 86 4.78 -9.98 -9.89
N ILE A 87 3.47 -10.19 -9.86
CA ILE A 87 2.85 -11.26 -9.08
C ILE A 87 1.62 -11.79 -9.81
N ASP A 88 1.51 -13.10 -9.89
CA ASP A 88 0.21 -13.71 -10.13
C ASP A 88 -0.63 -13.57 -8.84
N ARG A 89 -1.73 -12.84 -8.93
CA ARG A 89 -2.63 -12.62 -7.79
C ARG A 89 -3.60 -13.77 -7.54
N ALA A 90 -3.80 -14.63 -8.54
CA ALA A 90 -4.65 -15.80 -8.43
C ALA A 90 -3.91 -16.94 -7.72
N ASP A 91 -2.65 -17.16 -8.11
CA ASP A 91 -1.76 -18.16 -7.51
C ASP A 91 -0.34 -17.57 -7.34
N PRO A 92 -0.10 -16.88 -6.20
CA PRO A 92 1.20 -16.26 -5.94
C PRO A 92 2.30 -17.32 -5.91
N SER A 93 3.19 -17.30 -6.88
CA SER A 93 4.31 -18.22 -6.94
C SER A 93 5.22 -18.09 -5.71
N PRO A 94 5.83 -19.18 -5.24
CA PRO A 94 6.80 -19.12 -4.15
C PRO A 94 7.96 -18.15 -4.42
N SER A 95 8.34 -17.96 -5.68
CA SER A 95 9.38 -17.00 -6.09
C SER A 95 8.96 -15.55 -5.88
N SER A 96 7.71 -15.21 -6.17
CA SER A 96 7.17 -13.85 -5.92
C SER A 96 7.13 -13.53 -4.43
N ILE A 97 6.72 -14.49 -3.60
CA ILE A 97 6.73 -14.34 -2.13
C ILE A 97 8.16 -14.17 -1.63
N LYS A 98 9.09 -15.00 -2.09
CA LYS A 98 10.52 -14.92 -1.72
C LYS A 98 11.12 -13.55 -2.11
N THR A 99 10.78 -13.04 -3.28
CA THR A 99 11.23 -11.72 -3.74
C THR A 99 10.70 -10.61 -2.82
N ALA A 100 9.42 -10.64 -2.48
CA ALA A 100 8.81 -9.67 -1.57
C ALA A 100 9.44 -9.72 -0.17
N VAL A 101 9.64 -10.92 0.38
CA VAL A 101 10.31 -11.12 1.67
C VAL A 101 11.73 -10.55 1.64
N GLY A 102 12.51 -10.84 0.60
CA GLY A 102 13.86 -10.28 0.45
C GLY A 102 13.89 -8.74 0.38
N MET A 103 12.91 -8.11 -0.25
CA MET A 103 12.78 -6.64 -0.26
C MET A 103 12.50 -6.09 1.14
N LEU A 104 11.54 -6.68 1.86
CA LEU A 104 11.18 -6.28 3.22
C LEU A 104 12.35 -6.43 4.19
N GLN A 105 13.13 -7.50 4.06
CA GLN A 105 14.32 -7.73 4.89
C GLN A 105 15.44 -6.71 4.62
N ARG A 106 15.49 -6.13 3.42
CA ARG A 106 16.37 -4.98 3.10
C ARG A 106 15.82 -3.63 3.59
N GLY A 107 14.71 -3.65 4.32
CA GLY A 107 14.10 -2.44 4.84
C GLY A 107 13.18 -1.72 3.84
N GLU A 108 12.75 -2.36 2.75
CA GLU A 108 11.81 -1.75 1.80
C GLU A 108 10.36 -1.81 2.32
N ILE A 109 9.49 -0.96 1.82
CA ILE A 109 8.07 -0.96 2.17
C ILE A 109 7.28 -1.48 0.98
N ILE A 110 6.37 -2.43 1.22
CA ILE A 110 5.50 -2.99 0.18
C ILE A 110 4.04 -2.61 0.45
N LEU A 111 3.36 -2.07 -0.56
CA LEU A 111 1.92 -1.83 -0.55
C LEU A 111 1.18 -3.02 -1.16
N ILE A 112 0.18 -3.50 -0.44
CA ILE A 112 -0.73 -4.58 -0.87
C ILE A 112 -2.17 -4.11 -0.68
N PHE A 113 -3.01 -4.38 -1.68
CA PHE A 113 -4.45 -4.21 -1.60
C PHE A 113 -5.10 -5.56 -1.30
N PRO A 114 -5.45 -5.85 -0.04
CA PRO A 114 -5.82 -7.21 0.38
C PRO A 114 -7.15 -7.68 -0.22
N SER A 115 -8.06 -6.79 -0.59
CA SER A 115 -9.30 -7.15 -1.29
C SER A 115 -9.05 -7.67 -2.72
N GLY A 116 -7.92 -7.30 -3.32
CA GLY A 116 -7.57 -7.66 -4.71
C GLY A 116 -8.48 -7.03 -5.77
N THR A 117 -9.53 -6.31 -5.37
CA THR A 117 -10.52 -5.66 -6.26
C THR A 117 -10.75 -4.22 -5.81
N ARG A 118 -11.31 -3.41 -6.72
CA ARG A 118 -11.75 -2.02 -6.43
C ARG A 118 -13.22 -1.95 -6.01
N SER A 119 -13.88 -3.09 -5.82
CA SER A 119 -15.27 -3.19 -5.38
C SER A 119 -15.34 -3.14 -3.86
N GLU A 120 -16.31 -2.40 -3.33
CA GLU A 120 -16.54 -2.27 -1.89
C GLU A 120 -17.53 -3.30 -1.33
N GLU A 121 -18.19 -4.08 -2.21
CA GLU A 121 -19.15 -5.09 -1.84
C GLU A 121 -18.46 -6.43 -1.58
N ASN A 122 -18.74 -7.06 -0.44
CA ASN A 122 -18.23 -8.38 -0.01
C ASN A 122 -16.69 -8.53 -0.06
N ILE A 123 -15.99 -7.69 0.70
CA ILE A 123 -14.53 -7.71 0.76
C ILE A 123 -14.05 -8.92 1.58
N SER A 124 -13.74 -10.02 0.91
CA SER A 124 -12.92 -11.08 1.49
C SER A 124 -11.44 -10.74 1.33
N PHE A 125 -10.74 -10.52 2.44
CA PHE A 125 -9.31 -10.23 2.40
C PHE A 125 -8.51 -11.48 2.05
N LYS A 126 -7.67 -11.35 1.02
CA LYS A 126 -6.70 -12.38 0.68
C LYS A 126 -5.57 -12.40 1.70
N ARG A 127 -5.11 -13.59 2.05
CA ARG A 127 -4.06 -13.81 3.06
C ARG A 127 -2.66 -13.33 2.66
N GLY A 128 -2.46 -12.87 1.42
CA GLY A 128 -1.14 -12.51 0.88
C GLY A 128 -0.37 -11.49 1.71
N ALA A 129 -1.03 -10.42 2.16
CA ALA A 129 -0.40 -9.39 2.99
C ALA A 129 0.11 -9.95 4.33
N ALA A 130 -0.75 -10.72 5.03
CA ALA A 130 -0.40 -11.38 6.29
C ALA A 130 0.71 -12.43 6.11
N THR A 131 0.63 -13.23 5.05
CA THR A 131 1.65 -14.24 4.72
C THR A 131 3.01 -13.60 4.50
N ILE A 132 3.09 -12.57 3.66
CA ILE A 132 4.35 -11.89 3.33
C ILE A 132 4.93 -11.20 4.57
N ALA A 133 4.11 -10.49 5.35
CA ALA A 133 4.55 -9.83 6.57
C ALA A 133 5.11 -10.83 7.60
N LEU A 134 4.41 -11.95 7.79
CA LEU A 134 4.82 -13.02 8.70
C LEU A 134 6.14 -13.66 8.27
N HIS A 135 6.29 -13.99 6.98
CA HIS A 135 7.53 -14.59 6.46
C HIS A 135 8.72 -13.63 6.51
N ALA A 136 8.50 -12.33 6.31
CA ALA A 136 9.53 -11.32 6.39
C ALA A 136 9.84 -10.86 7.83
N ARG A 137 9.04 -11.25 8.82
CA ARG A 137 9.15 -10.80 10.22
C ARG A 137 9.07 -9.27 10.35
N VAL A 138 8.25 -8.62 9.53
CA VAL A 138 8.07 -7.16 9.53
C VAL A 138 6.65 -6.78 9.91
N PRO A 139 6.44 -5.59 10.50
CA PRO A 139 5.10 -5.15 10.88
C PRO A 139 4.16 -5.05 9.68
N LEU A 140 2.90 -5.44 9.91
CA LEU A 140 1.78 -5.26 8.99
C LEU A 140 1.02 -3.99 9.40
N VAL A 141 1.00 -2.98 8.51
CA VAL A 141 0.44 -1.66 8.79
C VAL A 141 -0.91 -1.51 8.07
N PRO A 142 -2.03 -1.48 8.80
CA PRO A 142 -3.31 -1.16 8.20
C PRO A 142 -3.35 0.30 7.78
N ALA A 143 -3.95 0.58 6.62
CA ALA A 143 -4.16 1.93 6.12
C ALA A 143 -5.53 2.05 5.45
N TYR A 144 -6.09 3.24 5.48
CA TYR A 144 -7.33 3.58 4.79
C TYR A 144 -7.13 4.84 3.96
N PHE A 145 -7.47 4.74 2.68
CA PHE A 145 -7.38 5.82 1.70
C PHE A 145 -8.77 6.37 1.39
N GLU A 146 -8.93 7.68 1.47
CA GLU A 146 -10.08 8.45 1.07
C GLU A 146 -9.64 9.45 0.00
N GLY A 147 -10.27 9.39 -1.15
CA GLY A 147 -9.94 10.26 -2.26
C GLY A 147 -10.66 9.88 -3.55
N PRO A 148 -10.40 10.59 -4.63
CA PRO A 148 -11.07 10.37 -5.90
C PRO A 148 -10.69 9.02 -6.52
N LYS A 149 -11.67 8.31 -7.10
CA LYS A 149 -11.45 7.05 -7.83
C LYS A 149 -10.55 7.24 -9.07
N ARG A 150 -10.58 8.42 -9.66
CA ARG A 150 -9.79 8.78 -10.86
C ARG A 150 -9.24 10.18 -10.72
N MET A 151 -7.98 10.35 -11.12
CA MET A 151 -7.41 11.68 -11.31
C MET A 151 -7.96 12.29 -12.60
N GLN A 152 -8.43 13.53 -12.52
CA GLN A 152 -8.96 14.30 -13.63
C GLN A 152 -8.16 15.62 -13.77
N VAL A 153 -8.09 16.17 -14.97
CA VAL A 153 -7.42 17.45 -15.20
C VAL A 153 -8.07 18.59 -14.39
N THR A 154 -9.38 18.49 -14.15
CA THR A 154 -10.14 19.40 -13.28
C THR A 154 -9.62 19.45 -11.84
N HIS A 155 -8.96 18.40 -11.36
CA HIS A 155 -8.35 18.37 -10.02
C HIS A 155 -7.15 19.33 -9.88
N LEU A 156 -6.60 19.82 -10.97
CA LEU A 156 -5.62 20.91 -10.94
C LEU A 156 -6.23 22.24 -10.47
N LEU A 157 -7.54 22.43 -10.72
CA LEU A 157 -8.31 23.61 -10.34
C LEU A 157 -9.09 23.40 -9.05
N HIS A 158 -9.72 22.23 -8.91
CA HIS A 158 -10.56 21.86 -7.78
C HIS A 158 -9.88 20.73 -7.00
N ARG A 159 -8.91 21.06 -6.17
CA ARG A 159 -8.13 20.12 -5.37
C ARG A 159 -9.04 19.22 -4.53
N PRO A 160 -9.22 17.93 -4.89
CA PRO A 160 -10.09 17.06 -4.11
C PRO A 160 -9.48 16.81 -2.74
N PRO A 161 -10.29 16.67 -1.70
CA PRO A 161 -9.80 16.23 -0.41
C PRO A 161 -9.24 14.80 -0.52
N ILE A 162 -8.02 14.61 -0.04
CA ILE A 162 -7.36 13.31 0.03
C ILE A 162 -6.92 13.09 1.46
N ARG A 163 -7.26 11.94 2.00
CA ARG A 163 -6.86 11.56 3.34
C ARG A 163 -6.30 10.15 3.36
N ILE A 164 -5.22 9.96 4.08
CA ILE A 164 -4.60 8.66 4.31
C ILE A 164 -4.45 8.50 5.81
N THR A 165 -5.18 7.54 6.37
CA THR A 165 -5.12 7.24 7.79
C THR A 165 -4.42 5.90 7.99
N PHE A 166 -3.37 5.90 8.82
CA PHE A 166 -2.68 4.68 9.22
C PHE A 166 -3.20 4.20 10.57
N GLY A 167 -3.45 2.90 10.69
CA GLY A 167 -3.71 2.26 11.96
C GLY A 167 -2.41 1.85 12.67
N PRO A 168 -2.51 1.36 13.91
CA PRO A 168 -1.38 0.84 14.66
C PRO A 168 -0.71 -0.32 13.91
N PRO A 169 0.64 -0.34 13.79
CA PRO A 169 1.34 -1.47 13.20
C PRO A 169 1.09 -2.76 13.98
N ILE A 170 0.72 -3.83 13.28
CA ILE A 170 0.52 -5.15 13.84
C ILE A 170 1.88 -5.88 13.83
N PRO A 171 2.48 -6.20 14.97
CA PRO A 171 3.77 -6.88 15.02
C PRO A 171 3.65 -8.33 14.55
N THR A 172 4.66 -8.84 13.85
CA THR A 172 4.70 -10.22 13.36
C THR A 172 5.98 -10.97 13.76
N ALA A 173 6.97 -10.27 14.29
CA ALA A 173 8.32 -10.83 14.51
C ALA A 173 8.36 -12.08 15.39
N GLU A 174 7.54 -12.12 16.44
CA GLU A 174 7.51 -13.22 17.43
C GLU A 174 6.40 -14.23 17.17
N LEU A 175 5.58 -14.02 16.13
CA LEU A 175 4.46 -14.92 15.86
C LEU A 175 4.96 -16.24 15.24
N PRO A 176 4.35 -17.39 15.61
CA PRO A 176 4.70 -18.67 15.00
C PRO A 176 4.29 -18.71 13.52
N PHE A 177 5.10 -19.37 12.70
CA PHE A 177 4.71 -19.65 11.32
C PHE A 177 3.57 -20.65 11.29
N GLY A 178 2.57 -20.39 10.46
CA GLY A 178 1.47 -21.33 10.28
C GLY A 178 0.26 -20.74 9.58
N LYS A 179 -0.56 -21.64 9.05
CA LYS A 179 -1.82 -21.27 8.37
C LYS A 179 -2.79 -20.58 9.34
N GLY A 180 -2.88 -21.04 10.59
CA GLY A 180 -3.72 -20.45 11.64
C GLY A 180 -3.30 -18.99 11.89
N THR A 181 -2.03 -18.75 12.20
CA THR A 181 -1.48 -17.41 12.43
C THR A 181 -1.75 -16.46 11.26
N THR A 182 -1.61 -16.96 10.03
CA THR A 182 -1.90 -16.13 8.83
C THR A 182 -3.38 -15.77 8.73
N ILE A 183 -4.28 -16.69 9.11
CA ILE A 183 -5.73 -16.42 9.14
C ILE A 183 -6.04 -15.38 10.21
N ASP A 184 -5.51 -15.54 11.42
CA ASP A 184 -5.73 -14.63 12.54
C ASP A 184 -5.20 -13.21 12.22
N LEU A 185 -4.01 -13.11 11.62
CA LEU A 185 -3.46 -11.86 11.16
C LEU A 185 -4.33 -11.20 10.08
N THR A 186 -4.91 -12.00 9.19
CA THR A 186 -5.81 -11.49 8.14
C THR A 186 -7.09 -10.93 8.75
N HIS A 187 -7.69 -11.62 9.72
CA HIS A 187 -8.88 -11.14 10.43
C HIS A 187 -8.56 -9.87 11.24
N LYS A 188 -7.43 -9.85 11.96
CA LYS A 188 -6.99 -8.67 12.69
C LYS A 188 -6.76 -7.46 11.78
N LEU A 189 -6.15 -7.68 10.61
CA LEU A 189 -5.98 -6.65 9.59
C LEU A 189 -7.32 -6.15 9.05
N GLN A 190 -8.25 -7.05 8.76
CA GLN A 190 -9.59 -6.71 8.26
C GLN A 190 -10.36 -5.88 9.28
N GLY A 191 -10.31 -6.25 10.55
CA GLY A 191 -10.91 -5.48 11.64
C GLY A 191 -10.32 -4.08 11.74
N ALA A 192 -8.98 -3.97 11.74
CA ALA A 192 -8.29 -2.69 11.83
C ALA A 192 -8.62 -1.75 10.65
N ILE A 193 -8.69 -2.25 9.42
CA ILE A 193 -9.10 -1.45 8.26
C ILE A 193 -10.59 -1.08 8.35
N GLY A 194 -11.43 -1.98 8.87
CA GLY A 194 -12.85 -1.71 9.13
C GLY A 194 -13.06 -0.57 10.13
N GLU A 195 -12.29 -0.53 11.22
CA GLU A 195 -12.32 0.57 12.20
C GLU A 195 -11.90 1.90 11.58
N LEU A 196 -10.85 1.91 10.75
CA LEU A 196 -10.41 3.10 10.03
C LEU A 196 -11.51 3.61 9.08
N ARG A 197 -12.20 2.71 8.38
CA ARG A 197 -13.34 3.01 7.52
C ARG A 197 -14.49 3.63 8.33
N SER A 198 -14.90 2.98 9.41
CA SER A 198 -16.00 3.48 10.25
C SER A 198 -15.73 4.88 10.81
N THR A 199 -14.48 5.15 11.19
CA THR A 199 -14.03 6.48 11.64
C THR A 199 -14.11 7.51 10.50
N ALA A 200 -13.76 7.12 9.27
CA ALA A 200 -13.87 7.98 8.09
C ALA A 200 -15.33 8.30 7.77
N ASP A 201 -16.19 7.28 7.76
CA ASP A 201 -17.63 7.42 7.47
C ASP A 201 -18.33 8.31 8.52
N ALA A 202 -18.02 8.13 9.82
CA ALA A 202 -18.57 8.97 10.90
C ALA A 202 -18.16 10.45 10.73
N ARG A 203 -16.91 10.72 10.33
CA ARG A 203 -16.45 12.09 10.08
C ARG A 203 -17.13 12.73 8.88
N LEU A 204 -17.34 11.98 7.79
CA LEU A 204 -18.03 12.48 6.60
C LEU A 204 -19.49 12.78 6.85
N SER A 205 -20.13 12.04 7.78
CA SER A 205 -21.51 12.26 8.18
C SER A 205 -21.67 13.47 9.11
N ALA A 206 -20.60 13.94 9.73
CA ALA A 206 -20.59 15.07 10.67
C ALA A 206 -20.17 16.41 10.02
N ALA A 207 -19.74 16.40 8.77
CA ALA A 207 -19.26 17.57 8.00
C ALA A 207 -20.30 18.10 7.03
#